data_1b49b1f0b794d6a00eba9afb55d027f7
#
_entry.id   1b49b1f0b794d6a00eba9afb55d027f7
#
_cell.length_a   1.000
_cell.length_b   1.000
_cell.length_c   1.000
_cell.angle_alpha   90.00
_cell.angle_beta   90.00
_cell.angle_gamma   90.00
#
_symmetry.space_group_name_H-M   'P 1'
#
loop_
_entity.id
_entity.type
_entity.pdbx_description
1 polymer ?
#
loop_
_entity_poly.entity_id
_entity_poly.type
_entity_poly.pdbx_seq_one_letter_code
_entity_poly.pdbx_strand_id
1 'polypeptide(L)'
;MVLALCTSFALSQAFRTVGAIMAGPLQKEFGLSAQALGVFSGSFHFAFGAMQLFMGIGIDLYGVRRTLLTAFPLAVAGAVLSAFAPDYGTLLAGQVLIGVGCAPAFLVCTVFIARHFPVARFASVSGQVLAIGGVGMLMTGTPLAWLVQAHSWRMGFAVLAAASVLAWCAVAWWVREPAVERTGPRESVGAALRQFGALFVIPHTLGIVVLGAVTYAAFISLRGLWLGPLLVERHGFTLVQSGNVALVVSIISLFGAPFFGRMDREGPGRRRRIVACAIAYAGLFAAMAILTSAWLDVACVVLIGFVSGFIVWQYADVRAAYPSAITGRAMAVFTMAMFLGVALMQWVTGVVASVAQAHGADPFRAVLATIAAVLVGSVAAFAWLPGPKAGG
;
A
#
# COMPACT_ATOMS: atom_id res chain seq x y z
N MET A 1 8.70 -2.62 23.07
CA MET A 1 7.63 -1.72 22.60
C MET A 1 7.63 -1.58 21.07
N VAL A 2 8.70 -1.06 20.42
CA VAL A 2 8.73 -0.90 18.95
C VAL A 2 8.46 -2.21 18.22
N LEU A 3 9.09 -3.32 18.62
CA LEU A 3 8.86 -4.63 18.02
C LEU A 3 7.39 -5.08 18.10
N ALA A 4 6.71 -4.82 19.22
CA ALA A 4 5.29 -5.12 19.34
C ALA A 4 4.43 -4.29 18.39
N LEU A 5 4.76 -3.01 18.18
CA LEU A 5 4.09 -2.18 17.17
C LEU A 5 4.38 -2.68 15.75
N CYS A 6 5.60 -3.16 15.49
CA CYS A 6 5.98 -3.71 14.19
C CYS A 6 5.17 -4.95 13.81
N THR A 7 4.69 -5.76 14.76
CA THR A 7 3.86 -6.93 14.44
C THR A 7 2.54 -6.52 13.77
N SER A 8 1.89 -5.47 14.29
CA SER A 8 0.66 -4.93 13.70
C SER A 8 0.95 -4.32 12.31
N PHE A 9 2.11 -3.67 12.13
CA PHE A 9 2.51 -3.12 10.84
C PHE A 9 2.82 -4.23 9.83
N ALA A 10 3.50 -5.30 10.24
CA ALA A 10 3.75 -6.47 9.38
C ALA A 10 2.44 -7.10 8.90
N LEU A 11 1.46 -7.28 9.80
CA LEU A 11 0.13 -7.79 9.42
C LEU A 11 -0.63 -6.84 8.48
N SER A 12 -0.53 -5.52 8.70
CA SER A 12 -1.06 -4.54 7.76
C SER A 12 -0.45 -4.71 6.36
N GLN A 13 0.84 -4.98 6.27
CA GLN A 13 1.52 -5.25 4.99
C GLN A 13 1.08 -6.58 4.37
N ALA A 14 0.84 -7.62 5.19
CA ALA A 14 0.31 -8.90 4.73
C ALA A 14 -1.08 -8.73 4.12
N PHE A 15 -2.01 -8.08 4.82
CA PHE A 15 -3.37 -7.86 4.31
C PHE A 15 -3.44 -7.04 3.02
N ARG A 16 -2.48 -6.14 2.77
CA ARG A 16 -2.40 -5.39 1.49
C ARG A 16 -2.15 -6.26 0.28
N THR A 17 -1.47 -7.38 0.46
CA THR A 17 -0.97 -8.21 -0.65
C THR A 17 -1.57 -9.61 -0.68
N VAL A 18 -2.47 -9.91 0.26
CA VAL A 18 -3.15 -11.20 0.34
C VAL A 18 -3.99 -11.51 -0.91
N GLY A 19 -4.54 -10.48 -1.55
CA GLY A 19 -5.43 -10.61 -2.70
C GLY A 19 -4.80 -11.38 -3.85
N ALA A 20 -3.51 -11.19 -4.14
CA ALA A 20 -2.84 -11.88 -5.24
C ALA A 20 -2.84 -13.42 -5.10
N ILE A 21 -2.77 -13.94 -3.87
CA ILE A 21 -2.80 -15.38 -3.61
C ILE A 21 -4.24 -15.90 -3.47
N MET A 22 -5.14 -15.07 -2.95
CA MET A 22 -6.55 -15.43 -2.73
C MET A 22 -7.40 -15.31 -4.00
N ALA A 23 -6.99 -14.50 -4.99
CA ALA A 23 -7.80 -14.18 -6.17
C ALA A 23 -8.35 -15.43 -6.89
N GLY A 24 -7.49 -16.35 -7.31
CA GLY A 24 -7.90 -17.55 -8.02
C GLY A 24 -8.85 -18.45 -7.21
N PRO A 25 -8.52 -18.83 -5.96
CA PRO A 25 -9.44 -19.58 -5.10
C PRO A 25 -10.80 -18.91 -4.86
N LEU A 26 -10.83 -17.57 -4.62
CA LEU A 26 -12.07 -16.82 -4.44
C LEU A 26 -12.90 -16.74 -5.71
N GLN A 27 -12.23 -16.53 -6.83
CA GLN A 27 -12.88 -16.50 -8.15
C GLN A 27 -13.55 -17.84 -8.46
N LYS A 28 -12.84 -18.94 -8.18
CA LYS A 28 -13.37 -20.29 -8.40
C LYS A 28 -14.56 -20.62 -7.51
N GLU A 29 -14.53 -20.20 -6.24
CA GLU A 29 -15.58 -20.57 -5.27
C GLU A 29 -16.83 -19.69 -5.42
N PHE A 30 -16.67 -18.39 -5.59
CA PHE A 30 -17.80 -17.45 -5.66
C PHE A 30 -18.17 -17.02 -7.08
N GLY A 31 -17.51 -17.56 -8.13
CA GLY A 31 -17.77 -17.16 -9.51
C GLY A 31 -17.45 -15.70 -9.80
N LEU A 32 -16.44 -15.13 -9.14
CA LEU A 32 -16.18 -13.69 -9.19
C LEU A 32 -15.63 -13.25 -10.54
N SER A 33 -16.17 -12.15 -11.06
CA SER A 33 -15.56 -11.44 -12.19
C SER A 33 -14.24 -10.75 -11.77
N ALA A 34 -13.41 -10.39 -12.74
CA ALA A 34 -12.21 -9.61 -12.51
C ALA A 34 -12.52 -8.25 -11.83
N GLN A 35 -13.68 -7.64 -12.17
CA GLN A 35 -14.16 -6.44 -11.50
C GLN A 35 -14.44 -6.68 -10.02
N ALA A 36 -15.11 -7.79 -9.68
CA ALA A 36 -15.38 -8.15 -8.28
C ALA A 36 -14.08 -8.35 -7.49
N LEU A 37 -13.08 -8.99 -8.07
CA LEU A 37 -11.75 -9.11 -7.46
C LEU A 37 -11.07 -7.75 -7.24
N GLY A 38 -11.20 -6.83 -8.20
CA GLY A 38 -10.72 -5.46 -8.05
C GLY A 38 -11.40 -4.71 -6.90
N VAL A 39 -12.73 -4.85 -6.76
CA VAL A 39 -13.50 -4.29 -5.63
C VAL A 39 -13.07 -4.93 -4.31
N PHE A 40 -12.91 -6.25 -4.26
CA PHE A 40 -12.44 -6.98 -3.07
C PHE A 40 -11.12 -6.43 -2.55
N SER A 41 -10.10 -6.38 -3.39
CA SER A 41 -8.78 -5.90 -3.00
C SER A 41 -8.78 -4.37 -2.76
N GLY A 42 -9.52 -3.62 -3.57
CA GLY A 42 -9.67 -2.16 -3.46
C GLY A 42 -10.36 -1.72 -2.17
N SER A 43 -11.31 -2.51 -1.65
CA SER A 43 -12.08 -2.19 -0.43
C SER A 43 -11.18 -2.03 0.79
N PHE A 44 -10.17 -2.90 0.95
CA PHE A 44 -9.15 -2.74 1.98
C PHE A 44 -8.42 -1.39 1.86
N HIS A 45 -7.92 -1.08 0.66
CA HIS A 45 -7.11 0.13 0.43
C HIS A 45 -7.94 1.40 0.55
N PHE A 46 -9.20 1.35 0.11
CA PHE A 46 -10.13 2.46 0.29
C PHE A 46 -10.39 2.76 1.77
N ALA A 47 -10.77 1.73 2.54
CA ALA A 47 -11.02 1.87 3.98
C ALA A 47 -9.77 2.33 4.72
N PHE A 48 -8.61 1.74 4.41
CA PHE A 48 -7.32 2.14 4.98
C PHE A 48 -6.98 3.60 4.67
N GLY A 49 -7.09 4.03 3.41
CA GLY A 49 -6.79 5.39 2.99
C GLY A 49 -7.73 6.42 3.59
N ALA A 50 -9.04 6.15 3.56
CA ALA A 50 -10.05 7.04 4.13
C ALA A 50 -9.88 7.26 5.64
N MET A 51 -9.36 6.25 6.35
CA MET A 51 -9.17 6.33 7.81
C MET A 51 -7.84 7.00 8.22
N GLN A 52 -6.90 7.28 7.31
CA GLN A 52 -5.59 7.85 7.66
C GLN A 52 -5.70 9.13 8.47
N LEU A 53 -6.59 10.05 8.06
CA LEU A 53 -6.78 11.32 8.74
C LEU A 53 -7.32 11.12 10.18
N PHE A 54 -8.33 10.26 10.33
CA PHE A 54 -8.94 9.99 11.64
C PHE A 54 -7.97 9.28 12.58
N MET A 55 -7.11 8.41 12.06
CA MET A 55 -6.08 7.73 12.85
C MET A 55 -4.99 8.69 13.32
N GLY A 56 -4.61 9.66 12.49
CA GLY A 56 -3.70 10.75 12.92
C GLY A 56 -4.26 11.53 14.11
N ILE A 57 -5.50 12.00 14.00
CA ILE A 57 -6.21 12.68 15.08
C ILE A 57 -6.33 11.78 16.32
N GLY A 58 -6.66 10.51 16.13
CA GLY A 58 -6.76 9.54 17.23
C GLY A 58 -5.45 9.39 18.01
N ILE A 59 -4.31 9.34 17.32
CA ILE A 59 -2.98 9.25 17.94
C ILE A 59 -2.66 10.52 18.73
N ASP A 60 -3.02 11.67 18.22
CA ASP A 60 -2.77 12.96 18.91
C ASP A 60 -3.66 13.12 20.13
N LEU A 61 -4.90 12.64 20.08
CA LEU A 61 -5.86 12.76 21.20
C LEU A 61 -5.69 11.66 22.26
N TYR A 62 -5.44 10.43 21.85
CA TYR A 62 -5.50 9.26 22.75
C TYR A 62 -4.15 8.54 22.90
N GLY A 63 -3.14 8.94 22.12
CA GLY A 63 -1.83 8.30 22.07
C GLY A 63 -1.78 7.07 21.17
N VAL A 64 -0.56 6.59 20.94
CA VAL A 64 -0.23 5.45 20.08
C VAL A 64 -0.92 4.18 20.52
N ARG A 65 -0.78 3.85 21.82
CA ARG A 65 -1.27 2.58 22.39
C ARG A 65 -2.79 2.46 22.30
N ARG A 66 -3.51 3.48 22.77
CA ARG A 66 -4.99 3.44 22.80
C ARG A 66 -5.55 3.40 21.39
N THR A 67 -5.05 4.23 20.48
CA THR A 67 -5.51 4.25 19.08
C THR A 67 -5.35 2.89 18.42
N LEU A 68 -4.20 2.21 18.60
CA LEU A 68 -4.00 0.91 18.02
C LEU A 68 -4.86 -0.18 18.68
N LEU A 69 -4.96 -0.19 20.02
CA LEU A 69 -5.76 -1.18 20.74
C LEU A 69 -7.27 -1.08 20.47
N THR A 70 -7.76 0.10 20.09
CA THR A 70 -9.19 0.27 19.72
C THR A 70 -9.46 -0.01 18.25
N ALA A 71 -8.54 0.32 17.35
CA ALA A 71 -8.72 0.10 15.92
C ALA A 71 -8.40 -1.34 15.47
N PHE A 72 -7.30 -1.92 15.96
CA PHE A 72 -6.80 -3.21 15.45
C PHE A 72 -7.73 -4.41 15.71
N PRO A 73 -8.59 -4.47 16.75
CA PRO A 73 -9.63 -5.47 16.86
C PRO A 73 -10.58 -5.55 15.66
N LEU A 74 -10.77 -4.45 14.93
CA LEU A 74 -11.54 -4.47 13.69
C LEU A 74 -10.82 -5.27 12.59
N ALA A 75 -9.49 -5.23 12.54
CA ALA A 75 -8.73 -6.06 11.61
C ALA A 75 -8.86 -7.56 11.98
N VAL A 76 -8.84 -7.88 13.27
CA VAL A 76 -9.09 -9.25 13.76
C VAL A 76 -10.49 -9.69 13.36
N ALA A 77 -11.51 -8.90 13.66
CA ALA A 77 -12.92 -9.22 13.35
C ALA A 77 -13.12 -9.38 11.83
N GLY A 78 -12.52 -8.50 11.03
CA GLY A 78 -12.57 -8.57 9.57
C GLY A 78 -11.89 -9.82 9.01
N ALA A 79 -10.76 -10.24 9.58
CA ALA A 79 -10.06 -11.45 9.17
C ALA A 79 -10.84 -12.71 9.55
N VAL A 80 -11.44 -12.74 10.75
CA VAL A 80 -12.35 -13.81 11.17
C VAL A 80 -13.58 -13.86 10.26
N LEU A 81 -14.21 -12.72 10.00
CA LEU A 81 -15.36 -12.62 9.10
C LEU A 81 -15.02 -13.14 7.71
N SER A 82 -13.83 -12.79 7.18
CA SER A 82 -13.36 -13.30 5.90
C SER A 82 -13.12 -14.80 5.91
N ALA A 83 -12.56 -15.36 6.99
CA ALA A 83 -12.31 -16.80 7.12
C ALA A 83 -13.61 -17.64 7.08
N PHE A 84 -14.70 -17.10 7.62
CA PHE A 84 -16.00 -17.77 7.68
C PHE A 84 -17.00 -17.20 6.65
N ALA A 85 -16.56 -16.42 5.67
CA ALA A 85 -17.46 -15.76 4.72
C ALA A 85 -18.27 -16.79 3.91
N PRO A 86 -19.61 -16.76 3.98
CA PRO A 86 -20.47 -17.62 3.18
C PRO A 86 -20.70 -17.05 1.77
N ASP A 87 -20.50 -15.75 1.58
CA ASP A 87 -20.76 -15.01 0.36
C ASP A 87 -19.77 -13.85 0.16
N TYR A 88 -19.79 -13.29 -1.04
CA TYR A 88 -18.93 -12.19 -1.43
C TYR A 88 -19.17 -10.90 -0.62
N GLY A 89 -20.40 -10.59 -0.24
CA GLY A 89 -20.73 -9.40 0.55
C GLY A 89 -20.08 -9.43 1.93
N THR A 90 -20.15 -10.58 2.58
CA THR A 90 -19.47 -10.84 3.87
C THR A 90 -17.95 -10.69 3.74
N LEU A 91 -17.38 -11.18 2.63
CA LEU A 91 -15.95 -11.06 2.35
C LEU A 91 -15.54 -9.59 2.15
N LEU A 92 -16.35 -8.78 1.45
CA LEU A 92 -16.13 -7.34 1.30
C LEU A 92 -16.18 -6.60 2.64
N ALA A 93 -17.18 -6.90 3.47
CA ALA A 93 -17.29 -6.33 4.80
C ALA A 93 -16.03 -6.65 5.64
N GLY A 94 -15.52 -7.89 5.54
CA GLY A 94 -14.27 -8.30 6.13
C GLY A 94 -13.09 -7.43 5.68
N GLN A 95 -12.96 -7.17 4.38
CA GLN A 95 -11.88 -6.33 3.82
C GLN A 95 -11.95 -4.88 4.32
N VAL A 96 -13.16 -4.31 4.40
CA VAL A 96 -13.35 -2.96 4.94
C VAL A 96 -12.93 -2.89 6.40
N LEU A 97 -13.36 -3.85 7.23
CA LEU A 97 -12.97 -3.93 8.64
C LEU A 97 -11.46 -4.09 8.81
N ILE A 98 -10.82 -4.94 8.00
CA ILE A 98 -9.37 -5.11 8.01
C ILE A 98 -8.68 -3.80 7.65
N GLY A 99 -9.16 -3.10 6.61
CA GLY A 99 -8.61 -1.82 6.16
C GLY A 99 -8.66 -0.76 7.26
N VAL A 100 -9.82 -0.59 7.91
CA VAL A 100 -10.00 0.34 9.04
C VAL A 100 -9.07 -0.03 10.20
N GLY A 101 -9.05 -1.31 10.59
CA GLY A 101 -8.24 -1.78 11.72
C GLY A 101 -6.74 -1.66 11.52
N CYS A 102 -6.27 -1.83 10.28
CA CYS A 102 -4.86 -1.71 9.90
C CYS A 102 -4.39 -0.26 9.67
N ALA A 103 -5.32 0.70 9.51
CA ALA A 103 -4.99 2.07 9.15
C ALA A 103 -3.98 2.76 10.08
N PRO A 104 -4.00 2.62 11.41
CA PRO A 104 -3.02 3.25 12.29
C PRO A 104 -1.66 2.53 12.33
N ALA A 105 -1.53 1.29 11.84
CA ALA A 105 -0.42 0.40 12.14
C ALA A 105 0.97 0.96 11.80
N PHE A 106 1.13 1.64 10.67
CA PHE A 106 2.39 2.29 10.31
C PHE A 106 2.57 3.63 11.03
N LEU A 107 1.51 4.42 11.13
CA LEU A 107 1.55 5.75 11.73
C LEU A 107 1.94 5.69 13.21
N VAL A 108 1.42 4.71 13.95
CA VAL A 108 1.79 4.50 15.36
C VAL A 108 3.26 4.18 15.54
N CYS A 109 3.88 3.43 14.61
CA CYS A 109 5.31 3.15 14.66
C CYS A 109 6.13 4.43 14.48
N THR A 110 5.81 5.23 13.46
CA THR A 110 6.55 6.46 13.15
C THR A 110 6.40 7.51 14.25
N VAL A 111 5.19 7.70 14.78
CA VAL A 111 4.95 8.63 15.89
C VAL A 111 5.62 8.16 17.18
N PHE A 112 5.58 6.86 17.47
CA PHE A 112 6.27 6.32 18.65
C PHE A 112 7.78 6.55 18.56
N ILE A 113 8.40 6.33 17.40
CA ILE A 113 9.83 6.57 17.19
C ILE A 113 10.15 8.06 17.37
N ALA A 114 9.34 8.94 16.78
CA ALA A 114 9.54 10.38 16.86
C ALA A 114 9.47 10.91 18.31
N ARG A 115 8.62 10.30 19.16
CA ARG A 115 8.44 10.71 20.57
C ARG A 115 9.49 10.12 21.52
N HIS A 116 10.03 8.94 21.23
CA HIS A 116 10.83 8.17 22.21
C HIS A 116 12.28 7.96 21.79
N PHE A 117 12.69 8.36 20.59
CA PHE A 117 14.08 8.20 20.13
C PHE A 117 14.72 9.55 19.78
N PRO A 118 16.02 9.73 20.05
CA PRO A 118 16.74 10.94 19.63
C PRO A 118 16.67 11.10 18.09
N VAL A 119 16.63 12.36 17.63
CA VAL A 119 16.55 12.72 16.20
C VAL A 119 17.63 12.00 15.38
N ALA A 120 18.85 11.88 15.92
CA ALA A 120 19.96 11.19 15.27
C ALA A 120 19.71 9.69 15.01
N ARG A 121 18.84 9.04 15.79
CA ARG A 121 18.46 7.62 15.63
C ARG A 121 17.17 7.40 14.87
N PHE A 122 16.39 8.45 14.63
CA PHE A 122 15.08 8.37 13.98
C PHE A 122 15.12 7.62 12.65
N ALA A 123 16.06 8.00 11.77
CA ALA A 123 16.17 7.37 10.44
C ALA A 123 16.56 5.89 10.52
N SER A 124 17.51 5.54 11.39
CA SER A 124 17.96 4.15 11.55
C SER A 124 16.86 3.24 12.11
N VAL A 125 16.15 3.70 13.17
CA VAL A 125 15.07 2.91 13.79
C VAL A 125 13.87 2.82 12.85
N SER A 126 13.53 3.89 12.13
CA SER A 126 12.46 3.86 11.11
C SER A 126 12.78 2.89 9.97
N GLY A 127 14.04 2.83 9.53
CA GLY A 127 14.50 1.84 8.56
C GLY A 127 14.32 0.40 9.04
N GLN A 128 14.66 0.12 10.31
CA GLN A 128 14.45 -1.21 10.91
C GLN A 128 12.95 -1.57 10.99
N VAL A 129 12.10 -0.61 11.37
CA VAL A 129 10.65 -0.80 11.41
C VAL A 129 10.08 -1.12 10.03
N LEU A 130 10.53 -0.42 8.99
CA LEU A 130 10.13 -0.70 7.62
C LEU A 130 10.57 -2.10 7.16
N ALA A 131 11.79 -2.51 7.51
CA ALA A 131 12.29 -3.84 7.18
C ALA A 131 11.48 -4.94 7.88
N ILE A 132 11.19 -4.78 9.19
CA ILE A 132 10.37 -5.74 9.96
C ILE A 132 8.94 -5.76 9.41
N GLY A 133 8.36 -4.59 9.10
CA GLY A 133 7.04 -4.50 8.47
C GLY A 133 7.00 -5.22 7.12
N GLY A 134 8.08 -5.15 6.35
CA GLY A 134 8.23 -5.86 5.07
C GLY A 134 8.10 -7.38 5.18
N VAL A 135 8.40 -7.97 6.36
CA VAL A 135 8.20 -9.41 6.61
C VAL A 135 6.75 -9.83 6.35
N GLY A 136 5.78 -8.95 6.61
CA GLY A 136 4.37 -9.21 6.29
C GLY A 136 4.13 -9.48 4.81
N MET A 137 4.80 -8.75 3.92
CA MET A 137 4.72 -8.99 2.48
C MET A 137 5.41 -10.30 2.07
N LEU A 138 6.47 -10.72 2.78
CA LEU A 138 7.13 -12.00 2.55
C LEU A 138 6.20 -13.17 2.92
N MET A 139 5.47 -13.04 4.03
CA MET A 139 4.52 -14.08 4.47
C MET A 139 3.36 -14.29 3.49
N THR A 140 2.97 -13.30 2.71
CA THR A 140 1.96 -13.41 1.64
C THR A 140 2.52 -13.83 0.29
N GLY A 141 3.76 -14.28 0.24
CA GLY A 141 4.35 -15.01 -0.89
C GLY A 141 4.19 -16.51 -0.72
N THR A 142 5.30 -17.25 -0.80
CA THR A 142 5.35 -18.72 -0.70
C THR A 142 4.63 -19.27 0.54
N PRO A 143 4.81 -18.73 1.77
CA PRO A 143 4.18 -19.32 2.94
C PRO A 143 2.65 -19.36 2.84
N LEU A 144 2.05 -18.24 2.44
CA LEU A 144 0.59 -18.18 2.27
C LEU A 144 0.12 -19.03 1.09
N ALA A 145 0.84 -19.01 -0.03
CA ALA A 145 0.52 -19.80 -1.22
C ALA A 145 0.50 -21.29 -0.89
N TRP A 146 1.52 -21.77 -0.17
CA TRP A 146 1.58 -23.15 0.30
C TRP A 146 0.41 -23.50 1.23
N LEU A 147 0.10 -22.64 2.19
CA LEU A 147 -1.02 -22.84 3.13
C LEU A 147 -2.35 -22.93 2.38
N VAL A 148 -2.59 -22.02 1.43
CA VAL A 148 -3.82 -21.99 0.63
C VAL A 148 -3.94 -23.21 -0.27
N GLN A 149 -2.84 -23.64 -0.88
CA GLN A 149 -2.80 -24.81 -1.76
C GLN A 149 -3.00 -26.10 -0.96
N ALA A 150 -2.39 -26.23 0.22
CA ALA A 150 -2.50 -27.43 1.08
C ALA A 150 -3.84 -27.57 1.76
N HIS A 151 -4.51 -26.47 2.09
CA HIS A 151 -5.74 -26.46 2.86
C HIS A 151 -6.86 -25.68 2.16
N SER A 152 -6.89 -24.36 2.34
CA SER A 152 -7.89 -23.47 1.70
C SER A 152 -7.53 -22.01 1.92
N TRP A 153 -8.16 -21.11 1.15
CA TRP A 153 -8.07 -19.67 1.35
C TRP A 153 -8.66 -19.24 2.70
N ARG A 154 -9.69 -19.97 3.21
CA ARG A 154 -10.25 -19.73 4.55
C ARG A 154 -9.22 -19.94 5.64
N MET A 155 -8.43 -21.01 5.55
CA MET A 155 -7.31 -21.26 6.47
C MET A 155 -6.28 -20.12 6.42
N GLY A 156 -6.03 -19.56 5.23
CA GLY A 156 -5.17 -18.38 5.07
C GLY A 156 -5.66 -17.19 5.90
N PHE A 157 -6.94 -16.84 5.83
CA PHE A 157 -7.52 -15.78 6.66
C PHE A 157 -7.56 -16.15 8.15
N ALA A 158 -7.83 -17.41 8.50
CA ALA A 158 -7.84 -17.86 9.89
C ALA A 158 -6.45 -17.72 10.55
N VAL A 159 -5.38 -18.09 9.83
CA VAL A 159 -3.99 -17.89 10.30
C VAL A 159 -3.66 -16.42 10.46
N LEU A 160 -4.05 -15.57 9.50
CA LEU A 160 -3.88 -14.12 9.61
C LEU A 160 -4.68 -13.52 10.76
N ALA A 161 -5.90 -14.02 11.03
CA ALA A 161 -6.71 -13.63 12.17
C ALA A 161 -6.02 -14.00 13.50
N ALA A 162 -5.55 -15.25 13.64
CA ALA A 162 -4.81 -15.70 14.81
C ALA A 162 -3.53 -14.88 15.04
N ALA A 163 -2.75 -14.62 13.99
CA ALA A 163 -1.58 -13.76 14.05
C ALA A 163 -1.94 -12.32 14.46
N SER A 164 -3.10 -11.81 14.02
CA SER A 164 -3.60 -10.49 14.40
C SER A 164 -4.00 -10.42 15.86
N VAL A 165 -4.59 -11.47 16.41
CA VAL A 165 -4.87 -11.58 17.87
C VAL A 165 -3.56 -11.55 18.63
N LEU A 166 -2.56 -12.35 18.23
CA LEU A 166 -1.26 -12.37 18.89
C LEU A 166 -0.56 -11.00 18.86
N ALA A 167 -0.62 -10.31 17.72
CA ALA A 167 -0.08 -8.97 17.59
C ALA A 167 -0.81 -7.96 18.48
N TRP A 168 -2.13 -8.03 18.56
CA TRP A 168 -2.93 -7.20 19.44
C TRP A 168 -2.59 -7.45 20.92
N CYS A 169 -2.50 -8.71 21.34
CA CYS A 169 -2.06 -9.10 22.68
C CYS A 169 -0.63 -8.59 22.97
N ALA A 170 0.28 -8.70 21.99
CA ALA A 170 1.64 -8.19 22.13
C ALA A 170 1.66 -6.67 22.37
N VAL A 171 0.84 -5.92 21.63
CA VAL A 171 0.69 -4.47 21.84
C VAL A 171 0.09 -4.19 23.21
N ALA A 172 -0.97 -4.89 23.59
CA ALA A 172 -1.64 -4.71 24.89
C ALA A 172 -0.69 -4.93 26.07
N TRP A 173 0.21 -5.92 25.95
CA TRP A 173 1.11 -6.34 27.05
C TRP A 173 2.41 -5.52 27.10
N TRP A 174 3.05 -5.31 25.96
CA TRP A 174 4.40 -4.71 25.92
C TRP A 174 4.42 -3.22 25.63
N VAL A 175 3.39 -2.64 25.01
CA VAL A 175 3.39 -1.20 24.74
C VAL A 175 2.82 -0.46 25.94
N ARG A 176 3.70 0.27 26.63
CA ARG A 176 3.33 1.18 27.73
C ARG A 176 3.69 2.59 27.30
N GLU A 177 2.71 3.44 27.20
CA GLU A 177 2.88 4.85 26.86
C GLU A 177 2.44 5.71 28.03
N PRO A 178 3.27 6.67 28.49
CA PRO A 178 2.82 7.66 29.47
C PRO A 178 1.58 8.37 28.98
N ALA A 179 0.77 8.88 29.91
CA ALA A 179 -0.38 9.70 29.55
C ALA A 179 0.09 10.86 28.66
N VAL A 180 -0.57 11.07 27.53
CA VAL A 180 -0.25 12.16 26.61
C VAL A 180 -0.50 13.48 27.37
N GLU A 181 0.57 14.19 27.72
CA GLU A 181 0.47 15.57 28.23
C GLU A 181 -0.03 16.43 27.06
N ARG A 182 -1.23 16.95 27.25
CA ARG A 182 -1.90 17.76 26.24
C ARG A 182 -1.32 19.16 26.24
N THR A 183 -0.39 19.44 25.34
CA THR A 183 0.12 20.78 25.07
C THR A 183 -0.60 21.35 23.85
N GLY A 184 -1.64 22.15 24.05
CA GLY A 184 -2.28 22.95 23.02
C GLY A 184 -3.82 22.85 22.94
N PRO A 185 -4.47 23.80 22.26
CA PRO A 185 -5.91 23.80 22.04
C PRO A 185 -6.33 22.61 21.17
N ARG A 186 -7.50 22.03 21.47
CA ARG A 186 -8.10 20.94 20.67
C ARG A 186 -8.41 21.45 19.27
N GLU A 187 -7.67 20.98 18.29
CA GLU A 187 -8.08 21.18 16.90
C GLU A 187 -9.35 20.36 16.62
N SER A 188 -10.41 21.02 16.15
CA SER A 188 -11.64 20.33 15.81
C SER A 188 -11.43 19.53 14.52
N VAL A 189 -12.12 18.39 14.38
CA VAL A 189 -12.07 17.56 13.15
C VAL A 189 -12.42 18.41 11.92
N GLY A 190 -13.37 19.32 12.03
CA GLY A 190 -13.74 20.23 10.94
C GLY A 190 -12.63 21.22 10.57
N ALA A 191 -11.84 21.72 11.55
CA ALA A 191 -10.69 22.57 11.30
C ALA A 191 -9.57 21.78 10.60
N ALA A 192 -9.29 20.56 11.06
CA ALA A 192 -8.34 19.65 10.41
C ALA A 192 -8.74 19.39 8.94
N LEU A 193 -9.98 18.99 8.67
CA LEU A 193 -10.50 18.76 7.32
C LEU A 193 -10.35 19.98 6.42
N ARG A 194 -10.66 21.18 6.93
CA ARG A 194 -10.50 22.44 6.17
C ARG A 194 -9.04 22.70 5.82
N GLN A 195 -8.13 22.45 6.75
CA GLN A 195 -6.69 22.62 6.52
C GLN A 195 -6.12 21.61 5.53
N PHE A 196 -6.64 20.37 5.52
CA PHE A 196 -6.32 19.39 4.48
C PHE A 196 -6.83 19.85 3.10
N GLY A 197 -8.07 20.34 3.03
CA GLY A 197 -8.65 20.90 1.81
C GLY A 197 -7.85 22.09 1.26
N ALA A 198 -7.34 22.95 2.13
CA ALA A 198 -6.53 24.10 1.74
C ALA A 198 -5.24 23.71 0.99
N LEU A 199 -4.69 22.53 1.19
CA LEU A 199 -3.53 22.05 0.44
C LEU A 199 -3.82 21.92 -1.06
N PHE A 200 -5.04 21.56 -1.44
CA PHE A 200 -5.43 21.40 -2.86
C PHE A 200 -5.58 22.73 -3.60
N VAL A 201 -5.64 23.86 -2.89
CA VAL A 201 -5.58 25.19 -3.48
C VAL A 201 -4.15 25.56 -3.90
N ILE A 202 -3.15 24.88 -3.35
CA ILE A 202 -1.75 25.09 -3.69
C ILE A 202 -1.48 24.45 -5.07
N PRO A 203 -1.04 25.22 -6.09
CA PRO A 203 -1.01 24.75 -7.49
C PRO A 203 -0.18 23.49 -7.74
N HIS A 204 0.92 23.29 -6.99
CA HIS A 204 1.81 22.15 -7.19
C HIS A 204 1.33 20.86 -6.46
N THR A 205 0.34 20.97 -5.56
CA THR A 205 -0.14 19.82 -4.80
C THR A 205 -0.74 18.74 -5.70
N LEU A 206 -1.56 19.13 -6.67
CA LEU A 206 -2.25 18.17 -7.53
C LEU A 206 -1.28 17.30 -8.32
N GLY A 207 -0.23 17.89 -8.92
CA GLY A 207 0.78 17.15 -9.67
C GLY A 207 1.54 16.13 -8.81
N ILE A 208 1.95 16.55 -7.61
CA ILE A 208 2.66 15.68 -6.64
C ILE A 208 1.75 14.53 -6.19
N VAL A 209 0.50 14.84 -5.82
CA VAL A 209 -0.46 13.87 -5.29
C VAL A 209 -0.85 12.84 -6.35
N VAL A 210 -1.13 13.29 -7.60
CA VAL A 210 -1.50 12.39 -8.70
C VAL A 210 -0.36 11.43 -9.04
N LEU A 211 0.87 11.93 -9.16
CA LEU A 211 2.02 11.07 -9.45
C LEU A 211 2.25 10.05 -8.33
N GLY A 212 2.22 10.49 -7.06
CA GLY A 212 2.41 9.60 -5.92
C GLY A 212 1.33 8.53 -5.80
N ALA A 213 0.08 8.92 -5.98
CA ALA A 213 -1.05 8.00 -5.98
C ALA A 213 -0.88 6.90 -7.04
N VAL A 214 -0.55 7.28 -8.28
CA VAL A 214 -0.46 6.34 -9.40
C VAL A 214 0.78 5.45 -9.32
N THR A 215 1.95 5.99 -8.98
CA THR A 215 3.18 5.18 -8.90
C THR A 215 3.13 4.13 -7.81
N TYR A 216 2.58 4.47 -6.65
CA TYR A 216 2.36 3.50 -5.58
C TYR A 216 1.28 2.48 -5.95
N ALA A 217 0.17 2.96 -6.53
CA ALA A 217 -0.93 2.11 -6.96
C ALA A 217 -0.49 1.07 -8.00
N ALA A 218 0.38 1.43 -8.93
CA ALA A 218 0.89 0.51 -9.95
C ALA A 218 1.58 -0.71 -9.34
N PHE A 219 2.49 -0.50 -8.37
CA PHE A 219 3.16 -1.61 -7.68
C PHE A 219 2.20 -2.45 -6.85
N ILE A 220 1.41 -1.80 -6.00
CA ILE A 220 0.52 -2.53 -5.07
C ILE A 220 -0.60 -3.23 -5.82
N SER A 221 -1.13 -2.67 -6.90
CA SER A 221 -2.16 -3.36 -7.71
C SER A 221 -1.59 -4.57 -8.43
N LEU A 222 -0.37 -4.47 -8.99
CA LEU A 222 0.30 -5.62 -9.57
C LEU A 222 0.61 -6.68 -8.50
N ARG A 223 1.37 -6.32 -7.45
CA ARG A 223 1.81 -7.26 -6.41
C ARG A 223 0.68 -7.79 -5.54
N GLY A 224 -0.33 -6.98 -5.26
CA GLY A 224 -1.40 -7.27 -4.30
C GLY A 224 -2.65 -7.89 -4.92
N LEU A 225 -2.84 -7.82 -6.24
CA LEU A 225 -4.00 -8.39 -6.92
C LEU A 225 -3.62 -9.19 -8.17
N TRP A 226 -2.92 -8.57 -9.12
CA TRP A 226 -2.78 -9.12 -10.47
C TRP A 226 -1.66 -10.14 -10.63
N LEU A 227 -0.64 -10.14 -9.76
CA LEU A 227 0.52 -11.04 -9.92
C LEU A 227 0.14 -12.51 -9.87
N GLY A 228 -0.74 -12.91 -8.95
CA GLY A 228 -1.23 -14.28 -8.85
C GLY A 228 -1.97 -14.73 -10.12
N PRO A 229 -3.07 -14.06 -10.49
CA PRO A 229 -3.79 -14.34 -11.72
C PRO A 229 -2.90 -14.32 -12.97
N LEU A 230 -2.04 -13.32 -13.13
CA LEU A 230 -1.12 -13.21 -14.26
C LEU A 230 -0.24 -14.45 -14.41
N LEU A 231 0.40 -14.91 -13.33
CA LEU A 231 1.29 -16.06 -13.39
C LEU A 231 0.55 -17.40 -13.51
N VAL A 232 -0.58 -17.54 -12.80
CA VAL A 232 -1.34 -18.81 -12.81
C VAL A 232 -2.17 -18.96 -14.08
N GLU A 233 -2.97 -17.95 -14.45
CA GLU A 233 -3.94 -18.06 -15.54
C GLU A 233 -3.29 -17.84 -16.92
N ARG A 234 -2.35 -16.87 -17.02
CA ARG A 234 -1.69 -16.56 -18.31
C ARG A 234 -0.52 -17.47 -18.60
N HIS A 235 0.27 -17.86 -17.58
CA HIS A 235 1.52 -18.60 -17.74
C HIS A 235 1.49 -20.03 -17.20
N GLY A 236 0.39 -20.47 -16.59
CA GLY A 236 0.24 -21.83 -16.08
C GLY A 236 1.08 -22.18 -14.86
N PHE A 237 1.54 -21.18 -14.12
CA PHE A 237 2.28 -21.41 -12.87
C PHE A 237 1.37 -22.04 -11.82
N THR A 238 1.95 -22.86 -10.95
CA THR A 238 1.24 -23.28 -9.73
C THR A 238 1.12 -22.10 -8.76
N LEU A 239 0.18 -22.19 -7.82
CA LEU A 239 0.00 -21.15 -6.81
C LEU A 239 1.29 -20.93 -5.99
N VAL A 240 2.02 -22.01 -5.67
CA VAL A 240 3.31 -21.93 -4.96
C VAL A 240 4.39 -21.28 -5.80
N GLN A 241 4.48 -21.60 -7.10
CA GLN A 241 5.44 -20.92 -8.00
C GLN A 241 5.14 -19.42 -8.10
N SER A 242 3.87 -19.04 -8.22
CA SER A 242 3.45 -17.63 -8.15
C SER A 242 3.82 -16.98 -6.81
N GLY A 243 3.63 -17.70 -5.71
CA GLY A 243 4.07 -17.30 -4.38
C GLY A 243 5.58 -17.09 -4.28
N ASN A 244 6.39 -17.94 -4.92
CA ASN A 244 7.85 -17.78 -4.97
C ASN A 244 8.26 -16.49 -5.69
N VAL A 245 7.63 -16.19 -6.83
CA VAL A 245 7.86 -14.93 -7.53
C VAL A 245 7.46 -13.75 -6.66
N ALA A 246 6.30 -13.82 -6.00
CA ALA A 246 5.82 -12.79 -5.08
C ALA A 246 6.78 -12.56 -3.89
N LEU A 247 7.38 -13.64 -3.37
CA LEU A 247 8.40 -13.58 -2.32
C LEU A 247 9.66 -12.86 -2.81
N VAL A 248 10.19 -13.26 -3.98
CA VAL A 248 11.38 -12.63 -4.59
C VAL A 248 11.13 -11.14 -4.83
N VAL A 249 10.00 -10.77 -5.42
CA VAL A 249 9.61 -9.37 -5.64
C VAL A 249 9.59 -8.59 -4.32
N SER A 250 9.03 -9.19 -3.27
CA SER A 250 8.96 -8.54 -1.96
C SER A 250 10.35 -8.36 -1.34
N ILE A 251 11.24 -9.35 -1.45
CA ILE A 251 12.62 -9.24 -0.99
C ILE A 251 13.35 -8.12 -1.75
N ILE A 252 13.26 -8.13 -3.06
CA ILE A 252 13.97 -7.15 -3.90
C ILE A 252 13.44 -5.74 -3.69
N SER A 253 12.13 -5.57 -3.46
CA SER A 253 11.54 -4.26 -3.18
C SER A 253 12.08 -3.62 -1.89
N LEU A 254 12.51 -4.42 -0.90
CA LEU A 254 13.11 -3.89 0.34
C LEU A 254 14.44 -3.16 0.07
N PHE A 255 15.15 -3.51 -0.99
CA PHE A 255 16.42 -2.86 -1.36
C PHE A 255 16.22 -1.61 -2.22
N GLY A 256 15.06 -1.46 -2.86
CA GLY A 256 14.77 -0.32 -3.74
C GLY A 256 14.85 1.03 -2.99
N ALA A 257 14.07 1.19 -1.93
CA ALA A 257 14.02 2.46 -1.19
C ALA A 257 15.39 2.90 -0.61
N PRO A 258 16.21 2.05 0.02
CA PRO A 258 17.57 2.40 0.44
C PRO A 258 18.49 2.76 -0.72
N PHE A 259 18.39 2.05 -1.85
CA PHE A 259 19.18 2.33 -3.05
C PHE A 259 18.87 3.73 -3.61
N PHE A 260 17.61 4.00 -3.90
CA PHE A 260 17.19 5.30 -4.41
C PHE A 260 17.41 6.43 -3.40
N GLY A 261 17.26 6.16 -2.10
CA GLY A 261 17.55 7.13 -1.05
C GLY A 261 19.01 7.59 -1.03
N ARG A 262 19.98 6.67 -1.28
CA ARG A 262 21.40 7.05 -1.42
C ARG A 262 21.69 7.86 -2.69
N MET A 263 20.88 7.72 -3.70
CA MET A 263 21.01 8.47 -4.97
C MET A 263 20.26 9.80 -4.94
N ASP A 264 19.54 10.11 -3.86
CA ASP A 264 18.82 11.39 -3.77
C ASP A 264 19.84 12.54 -3.72
N ARG A 265 19.65 13.49 -4.64
CA ARG A 265 20.40 14.73 -4.69
C ARG A 265 19.40 15.86 -4.68
N GLU A 266 19.53 16.75 -3.71
CA GLU A 266 18.70 17.96 -3.64
C GLU A 266 18.92 18.85 -4.87
N GLY A 267 17.90 19.61 -5.25
CA GLY A 267 17.97 20.57 -6.32
C GLY A 267 17.03 20.28 -7.51
N PRO A 268 17.07 21.13 -8.54
CA PRO A 268 16.10 21.12 -9.66
C PRO A 268 16.12 19.82 -10.47
N GLY A 269 17.20 19.06 -10.42
CA GLY A 269 17.31 17.76 -11.09
C GLY A 269 16.45 16.64 -10.49
N ARG A 270 15.96 16.77 -9.25
CA ARG A 270 15.14 15.73 -8.59
C ARG A 270 13.88 15.42 -9.39
N ARG A 271 13.11 16.44 -9.78
CA ARG A 271 11.87 16.26 -10.57
C ARG A 271 12.14 15.56 -11.90
N ARG A 272 13.23 15.91 -12.59
CA ARG A 272 13.62 15.27 -13.86
C ARG A 272 13.95 13.78 -13.63
N ARG A 273 14.62 13.42 -12.54
CA ARG A 273 14.90 12.01 -12.18
C ARG A 273 13.62 11.24 -11.84
N ILE A 274 12.69 11.85 -11.10
CA ILE A 274 11.37 11.26 -10.81
C ILE A 274 10.63 10.95 -12.11
N VAL A 275 10.57 11.91 -13.04
CA VAL A 275 9.92 11.73 -14.34
C VAL A 275 10.59 10.60 -15.14
N ALA A 276 11.93 10.59 -15.23
CA ALA A 276 12.67 9.54 -15.95
C ALA A 276 12.41 8.15 -15.37
N CYS A 277 12.45 8.00 -14.04
CA CYS A 277 12.12 6.73 -13.36
C CYS A 277 10.67 6.32 -13.58
N ALA A 278 9.72 7.27 -13.52
CA ALA A 278 8.31 6.96 -13.73
C ALA A 278 8.00 6.55 -15.18
N ILE A 279 8.70 7.13 -16.17
CA ILE A 279 8.62 6.70 -17.58
C ILE A 279 9.22 5.30 -17.75
N ALA A 280 10.40 5.03 -17.19
CA ALA A 280 11.01 3.70 -17.23
C ALA A 280 10.09 2.66 -16.56
N TYR A 281 9.46 3.04 -15.45
CA TYR A 281 8.50 2.21 -14.74
C TYR A 281 7.26 1.90 -15.58
N ALA A 282 6.68 2.90 -16.27
CA ALA A 282 5.59 2.71 -17.23
C ALA A 282 6.02 1.81 -18.41
N GLY A 283 7.28 1.94 -18.86
CA GLY A 283 7.86 1.10 -19.91
C GLY A 283 7.91 -0.38 -19.55
N LEU A 284 8.18 -0.72 -18.28
CA LEU A 284 8.14 -2.12 -17.82
C LEU A 284 6.71 -2.71 -17.92
N PHE A 285 5.69 -1.96 -17.50
CA PHE A 285 4.29 -2.39 -17.66
C PHE A 285 3.89 -2.50 -19.14
N ALA A 286 4.33 -1.57 -19.99
CA ALA A 286 4.07 -1.61 -21.42
C ALA A 286 4.77 -2.84 -22.07
N ALA A 287 6.00 -3.16 -21.67
CA ALA A 287 6.71 -4.35 -22.14
C ALA A 287 5.94 -5.64 -21.81
N MET A 288 5.44 -5.80 -20.58
CA MET A 288 4.61 -6.93 -20.16
C MET A 288 3.27 -6.97 -20.91
N ALA A 289 2.71 -5.83 -21.29
CA ALA A 289 1.47 -5.77 -22.07
C ALA A 289 1.67 -6.22 -23.52
N ILE A 290 2.84 -5.96 -24.11
CA ILE A 290 3.13 -6.25 -25.52
C ILE A 290 3.75 -7.64 -25.70
N LEU A 291 4.70 -7.99 -24.84
CA LEU A 291 5.52 -9.19 -24.94
C LEU A 291 5.00 -10.25 -23.96
N THR A 292 4.39 -11.31 -24.51
CA THR A 292 3.77 -12.39 -23.72
C THR A 292 4.78 -13.50 -23.40
N SER A 293 5.75 -13.22 -22.54
CA SER A 293 6.75 -14.21 -22.12
C SER A 293 6.80 -14.33 -20.60
N ALA A 294 6.68 -15.55 -20.07
CA ALA A 294 6.73 -15.81 -18.64
C ALA A 294 8.02 -15.30 -17.98
N TRP A 295 9.17 -15.53 -18.62
CA TRP A 295 10.46 -15.06 -18.11
C TRP A 295 10.57 -13.53 -18.10
N LEU A 296 10.07 -12.90 -19.17
CA LEU A 296 10.04 -11.44 -19.25
C LEU A 296 9.13 -10.85 -18.18
N ASP A 297 7.92 -11.41 -18.02
CA ASP A 297 6.97 -10.94 -17.03
C ASP A 297 7.55 -11.06 -15.61
N VAL A 298 8.18 -12.20 -15.29
CA VAL A 298 8.88 -12.37 -13.99
C VAL A 298 10.01 -11.37 -13.84
N ALA A 299 10.86 -11.17 -14.83
CA ALA A 299 11.95 -10.20 -14.79
C ALA A 299 11.41 -8.76 -14.61
N CYS A 300 10.40 -8.38 -15.38
CA CYS A 300 9.76 -7.07 -15.26
C CYS A 300 9.13 -6.85 -13.89
N VAL A 301 8.43 -7.85 -13.35
CA VAL A 301 7.80 -7.73 -12.01
C VAL A 301 8.86 -7.56 -10.92
N VAL A 302 9.97 -8.28 -10.99
CA VAL A 302 11.10 -8.10 -10.05
C VAL A 302 11.71 -6.71 -10.18
N LEU A 303 11.93 -6.23 -11.41
CA LEU A 303 12.42 -4.87 -11.66
C LEU A 303 11.42 -3.80 -11.20
N ILE A 304 10.12 -4.00 -11.44
CA ILE A 304 9.03 -3.14 -10.94
C ILE A 304 9.12 -3.05 -9.41
N GLY A 305 9.31 -4.17 -8.72
CA GLY A 305 9.50 -4.19 -7.27
C GLY A 305 10.68 -3.35 -6.81
N PHE A 306 11.82 -3.46 -7.47
CA PHE A 306 13.02 -2.68 -7.15
C PHE A 306 12.83 -1.19 -7.45
N VAL A 307 12.38 -0.88 -8.67
CA VAL A 307 12.22 0.50 -9.13
C VAL A 307 11.14 1.23 -8.31
N SER A 308 10.11 0.53 -7.79
CA SER A 308 9.10 1.16 -6.93
C SER A 308 9.69 1.93 -5.74
N GLY A 309 10.93 1.59 -5.34
CA GLY A 309 11.68 2.30 -4.30
C GLY A 309 11.98 3.78 -4.61
N PHE A 310 11.88 4.24 -5.88
CA PHE A 310 12.04 5.66 -6.20
C PHE A 310 10.98 6.56 -5.56
N ILE A 311 9.95 5.98 -4.96
CA ILE A 311 8.95 6.71 -4.18
C ILE A 311 9.57 7.58 -3.07
N VAL A 312 10.75 7.21 -2.57
CA VAL A 312 11.48 8.02 -1.57
C VAL A 312 11.84 9.40 -2.10
N TRP A 313 12.07 9.55 -3.41
CA TRP A 313 12.30 10.84 -4.04
C TRP A 313 11.03 11.68 -4.09
N GLN A 314 9.86 11.04 -4.24
CA GLN A 314 8.56 11.72 -4.19
C GLN A 314 8.27 12.23 -2.77
N TYR A 315 8.56 11.43 -1.73
CA TYR A 315 8.48 11.89 -0.35
C TYR A 315 9.42 13.07 -0.06
N ALA A 316 10.64 13.02 -0.62
CA ALA A 316 11.60 14.12 -0.49
C ALA A 316 11.13 15.37 -1.26
N ASP A 317 10.47 15.21 -2.42
CA ASP A 317 9.87 16.31 -3.18
C ASP A 317 8.70 16.94 -2.41
N VAL A 318 7.81 16.14 -1.80
CA VAL A 318 6.76 16.64 -0.89
C VAL A 318 7.36 17.45 0.25
N ARG A 319 8.40 16.91 0.93
CA ARG A 319 9.05 17.61 2.03
C ARG A 319 9.64 18.96 1.63
N ALA A 320 10.22 19.04 0.44
CA ALA A 320 10.84 20.26 -0.09
C ALA A 320 9.82 21.27 -0.65
N ALA A 321 8.62 20.80 -1.05
CA ALA A 321 7.61 21.61 -1.71
C ALA A 321 6.76 22.46 -0.74
N TYR A 322 6.78 22.16 0.56
CA TYR A 322 5.90 22.80 1.54
C TYR A 322 6.68 23.37 2.72
N PRO A 323 6.26 24.52 3.27
CA PRO A 323 6.81 25.06 4.51
C PRO A 323 6.70 24.08 5.67
N SER A 324 7.67 24.11 6.58
CA SER A 324 7.75 23.17 7.72
C SER A 324 6.45 23.07 8.53
N ALA A 325 5.72 24.18 8.68
CA ALA A 325 4.45 24.24 9.42
C ALA A 325 3.33 23.36 8.84
N ILE A 326 3.33 23.08 7.53
CA ILE A 326 2.29 22.31 6.83
C ILE A 326 2.82 21.01 6.20
N THR A 327 4.13 20.75 6.26
CA THR A 327 4.76 19.55 5.67
C THR A 327 4.15 18.25 6.20
N GLY A 328 3.86 18.16 7.49
CA GLY A 328 3.21 16.98 8.07
C GLY A 328 1.85 16.67 7.46
N ARG A 329 1.04 17.71 7.22
CA ARG A 329 -0.28 17.58 6.57
C ARG A 329 -0.14 17.20 5.09
N ALA A 330 0.82 17.80 4.38
CA ALA A 330 1.11 17.45 2.99
C ALA A 330 1.54 15.98 2.86
N MET A 331 2.37 15.47 3.77
CA MET A 331 2.75 14.06 3.84
C MET A 331 1.54 13.15 4.11
N ALA A 332 0.62 13.55 4.97
CA ALA A 332 -0.59 12.79 5.26
C ALA A 332 -1.53 12.73 4.04
N VAL A 333 -1.74 13.87 3.35
CA VAL A 333 -2.52 13.92 2.10
C VAL A 333 -1.87 13.06 1.03
N PHE A 334 -0.56 13.12 0.88
CA PHE A 334 0.19 12.32 -0.07
C PHE A 334 0.00 10.82 0.21
N THR A 335 0.16 10.40 1.47
CA THR A 335 -0.02 9.00 1.88
C THR A 335 -1.47 8.54 1.68
N MET A 336 -2.46 9.34 2.09
CA MET A 336 -3.88 9.05 1.85
C MET A 336 -4.16 8.85 0.36
N ALA A 337 -3.66 9.74 -0.48
CA ALA A 337 -3.84 9.66 -1.93
C ALA A 337 -3.21 8.39 -2.53
N MET A 338 -2.06 7.94 -2.02
CA MET A 338 -1.43 6.69 -2.43
C MET A 338 -2.38 5.49 -2.23
N PHE A 339 -3.03 5.40 -1.07
CA PHE A 339 -3.94 4.27 -0.78
C PHE A 339 -5.26 4.37 -1.53
N LEU A 340 -5.83 5.56 -1.63
CA LEU A 340 -7.02 5.78 -2.45
C LEU A 340 -6.72 5.52 -3.94
N GLY A 341 -5.52 5.88 -4.40
CA GLY A 341 -5.02 5.55 -5.72
C GLY A 341 -4.95 4.05 -5.97
N VAL A 342 -4.50 3.26 -4.97
CA VAL A 342 -4.52 1.78 -5.08
C VAL A 342 -5.95 1.27 -5.22
N ALA A 343 -6.88 1.73 -4.39
CA ALA A 343 -8.28 1.33 -4.46
C ALA A 343 -8.88 1.63 -5.85
N LEU A 344 -8.66 2.84 -6.35
CA LEU A 344 -9.11 3.26 -7.68
C LEU A 344 -8.46 2.42 -8.79
N MET A 345 -7.15 2.22 -8.74
CA MET A 345 -6.41 1.43 -9.75
C MET A 345 -6.90 -0.02 -9.79
N GLN A 346 -7.11 -0.65 -8.65
CA GLN A 346 -7.60 -2.02 -8.57
C GLN A 346 -9.04 -2.13 -9.10
N TRP A 347 -9.89 -1.16 -8.78
CA TRP A 347 -11.24 -1.11 -9.33
C TRP A 347 -11.23 -0.90 -10.85
N VAL A 348 -10.52 0.11 -11.36
CA VAL A 348 -10.42 0.42 -12.80
C VAL A 348 -9.86 -0.75 -13.58
N THR A 349 -8.75 -1.34 -13.11
CA THR A 349 -8.13 -2.49 -13.79
C THR A 349 -9.03 -3.72 -13.73
N GLY A 350 -9.81 -3.90 -12.67
CA GLY A 350 -10.83 -4.95 -12.58
C GLY A 350 -11.94 -4.78 -13.62
N VAL A 351 -12.46 -3.56 -13.78
CA VAL A 351 -13.45 -3.23 -14.84
C VAL A 351 -12.87 -3.49 -16.23
N VAL A 352 -11.64 -2.98 -16.48
CA VAL A 352 -10.97 -3.16 -17.79
C VAL A 352 -10.74 -4.64 -18.09
N ALA A 353 -10.33 -5.45 -17.11
CA ALA A 353 -10.17 -6.88 -17.29
C ALA A 353 -11.50 -7.57 -17.62
N SER A 354 -12.58 -7.23 -16.91
CA SER A 354 -13.90 -7.82 -17.18
C SER A 354 -14.42 -7.43 -18.57
N VAL A 355 -14.22 -6.19 -19.01
CA VAL A 355 -14.60 -5.73 -20.36
C VAL A 355 -13.76 -6.46 -21.42
N ALA A 356 -12.47 -6.59 -21.21
CA ALA A 356 -11.59 -7.33 -22.14
C ALA A 356 -12.03 -8.79 -22.28
N GLN A 357 -12.33 -9.47 -21.17
CA GLN A 357 -12.84 -10.85 -21.18
C GLN A 357 -14.16 -10.96 -21.94
N ALA A 358 -15.09 -10.03 -21.74
CA ALA A 358 -16.40 -10.03 -22.43
C ALA A 358 -16.24 -9.88 -23.97
N HIS A 359 -15.17 -9.24 -24.43
CA HIS A 359 -14.85 -9.08 -25.86
C HIS A 359 -13.85 -10.12 -26.39
N GLY A 360 -13.52 -11.14 -25.62
CA GLY A 360 -12.56 -12.19 -26.02
C GLY A 360 -11.11 -11.72 -26.13
N ALA A 361 -10.77 -10.56 -25.52
CA ALA A 361 -9.41 -10.03 -25.47
C ALA A 361 -8.66 -10.52 -24.23
N ASP A 362 -7.32 -10.54 -24.28
CA ASP A 362 -6.49 -10.86 -23.12
C ASP A 362 -6.66 -9.83 -21.99
N PRO A 363 -7.24 -10.20 -20.85
CA PRO A 363 -7.49 -9.28 -19.74
C PRO A 363 -6.19 -8.76 -19.13
N PHE A 364 -5.14 -9.56 -19.07
CA PHE A 364 -3.86 -9.14 -18.48
C PHE A 364 -3.15 -8.11 -19.34
N ARG A 365 -3.21 -8.26 -20.67
CA ARG A 365 -2.72 -7.24 -21.60
C ARG A 365 -3.45 -5.92 -21.39
N ALA A 366 -4.77 -5.94 -21.26
CA ALA A 366 -5.58 -4.74 -21.05
C ALA A 366 -5.26 -4.09 -19.70
N VAL A 367 -5.13 -4.86 -18.63
CA VAL A 367 -4.73 -4.38 -17.29
C VAL A 367 -3.38 -3.70 -17.31
N LEU A 368 -2.35 -4.39 -17.85
CA LEU A 368 -0.98 -3.87 -17.88
C LEU A 368 -0.86 -2.60 -18.73
N ALA A 369 -1.54 -2.58 -19.90
CA ALA A 369 -1.61 -1.39 -20.75
C ALA A 369 -2.32 -0.23 -20.04
N THR A 370 -3.38 -0.49 -19.28
CA THR A 370 -4.09 0.55 -18.49
C THR A 370 -3.17 1.13 -17.42
N ILE A 371 -2.44 0.28 -16.65
CA ILE A 371 -1.49 0.76 -15.65
C ILE A 371 -0.41 1.62 -16.32
N ALA A 372 0.15 1.18 -17.45
CA ALA A 372 1.15 1.93 -18.19
C ALA A 372 0.61 3.29 -18.66
N ALA A 373 -0.59 3.33 -19.24
CA ALA A 373 -1.23 4.56 -19.71
C ALA A 373 -1.51 5.56 -18.57
N VAL A 374 -2.03 5.07 -17.43
CA VAL A 374 -2.29 5.90 -16.25
C VAL A 374 -0.98 6.43 -15.65
N LEU A 375 0.09 5.63 -15.65
CA LEU A 375 1.43 6.09 -15.25
C LEU A 375 1.92 7.22 -16.15
N VAL A 376 1.85 7.06 -17.48
CA VAL A 376 2.24 8.11 -18.45
C VAL A 376 1.40 9.38 -18.24
N GLY A 377 0.08 9.23 -18.08
CA GLY A 377 -0.81 10.36 -17.79
C GLY A 377 -0.45 11.09 -16.50
N SER A 378 -0.09 10.35 -15.44
CA SER A 378 0.34 10.94 -14.16
C SER A 378 1.68 11.68 -14.28
N VAL A 379 2.61 11.16 -15.08
CA VAL A 379 3.88 11.82 -15.40
C VAL A 379 3.64 13.10 -16.18
N ALA A 380 2.75 13.08 -17.18
CA ALA A 380 2.37 14.27 -17.95
C ALA A 380 1.74 15.33 -17.02
N ALA A 381 0.80 14.93 -16.16
CA ALA A 381 0.21 15.83 -15.17
C ALA A 381 1.28 16.44 -14.24
N PHE A 382 2.20 15.63 -13.72
CA PHE A 382 3.29 16.13 -12.88
C PHE A 382 4.25 17.07 -13.61
N ALA A 383 4.53 16.82 -14.89
CA ALA A 383 5.44 17.65 -15.70
C ALA A 383 4.82 18.99 -16.11
N TRP A 384 3.52 19.01 -16.44
CA TRP A 384 2.83 20.21 -16.96
C TRP A 384 2.20 21.06 -15.86
N LEU A 385 1.78 20.45 -14.75
CA LEU A 385 1.26 21.24 -13.63
C LEU A 385 2.37 22.05 -12.94
N PRO A 386 2.02 23.21 -12.36
CA PRO A 386 2.98 24.07 -11.70
C PRO A 386 3.82 23.32 -10.68
N GLY A 387 5.14 23.50 -10.72
CA GLY A 387 6.05 23.01 -9.69
C GLY A 387 6.15 23.98 -8.51
N PRO A 388 6.72 23.51 -7.36
CA PRO A 388 7.04 24.42 -6.26
C PRO A 388 7.94 25.55 -6.75
N LYS A 389 7.65 26.78 -6.34
CA LYS A 389 8.53 27.91 -6.63
C LYS A 389 9.84 27.72 -5.86
N ALA A 390 10.99 27.81 -6.54
CA ALA A 390 12.27 27.80 -5.88
C ALA A 390 12.38 29.05 -4.98
N GLY A 391 12.52 28.86 -3.67
CA GLY A 391 12.79 29.94 -2.72
C GLY A 391 11.55 30.69 -2.23
N GLY A 392 10.84 30.13 -1.30
CA GLY A 392 9.97 30.80 -0.34
C GLY A 392 10.35 30.37 1.04
#